data_767d6139a4e7cc0246ab066407847489
#
_entry.id   767d6139a4e7cc0246ab066407847489
#
_cell.length_a   1.000
_cell.length_b   1.000
_cell.length_c   1.000
_cell.angle_alpha   90.00
_cell.angle_beta   90.00
_cell.angle_gamma   90.00
#
_symmetry.space_group_name_H-M   'P 1'
#
loop_
_entity.id
_entity.type
_entity.pdbx_description
1 polymer ?
#
loop_
_entity_poly.entity_id
_entity_poly.type
_entity_poly.pdbx_seq_one_letter_code
_entity_poly.pdbx_strand_id
1 'polypeptide(L)'
;MKQPSRSSPPPRIRAKQRRRAAGAPQPAPRTAVFLDRDGTIGEEMGYLNHLRRFHLYPFAARAIRRLNRRGIPVIVVTNQSGVARGFFPEALVRRVHRLLQKRLRAAGARLAGIYYCPHQKSDHCACRKPKTGMLRQAAREHALRLAGSWIVSDRYSDLRMAPRVRARSILVKTGYGRGDYQWHRKTWPRQPDRVVEDLAAAVNVILRSRR
;
A
#
# COMPACT_ATOMS: atom_id res chain seq x y z
N MET A 1 -17.01 36.70 -3.99
CA MET A 1 -16.93 35.62 -2.99
C MET A 1 -17.14 34.29 -3.71
N LYS A 2 -16.08 33.47 -3.92
CA LYS A 2 -16.18 32.15 -4.57
C LYS A 2 -16.41 31.10 -3.48
N GLN A 3 -17.51 30.36 -3.59
CA GLN A 3 -17.82 29.26 -2.68
C GLN A 3 -16.77 28.13 -2.78
N PRO A 4 -16.38 27.46 -1.67
CA PRO A 4 -15.48 26.33 -1.74
C PRO A 4 -16.19 25.11 -2.36
N SER A 5 -15.63 24.58 -3.43
CA SER A 5 -16.09 23.37 -4.11
C SER A 5 -16.04 22.18 -3.14
N ARG A 6 -17.17 21.51 -2.97
CA ARG A 6 -17.27 20.24 -2.23
C ARG A 6 -16.42 19.18 -2.93
N SER A 7 -15.38 18.69 -2.27
CA SER A 7 -14.52 17.63 -2.75
C SER A 7 -15.30 16.32 -2.84
N SER A 8 -15.48 15.81 -4.06
CA SER A 8 -16.08 14.50 -4.33
C SER A 8 -15.20 13.38 -3.75
N PRO A 9 -15.78 12.27 -3.23
CA PRO A 9 -15.02 11.12 -2.76
C PRO A 9 -14.26 10.46 -3.92
N PRO A 10 -13.10 9.82 -3.65
CA PRO A 10 -12.26 9.21 -4.68
C PRO A 10 -13.02 8.11 -5.43
N PRO A 11 -12.84 7.98 -6.76
CA PRO A 11 -13.53 6.98 -7.59
C PRO A 11 -13.09 5.57 -7.19
N ARG A 12 -14.09 4.72 -6.98
CA ARG A 12 -13.95 3.32 -6.62
C ARG A 12 -13.56 2.50 -7.84
N ILE A 13 -12.41 1.86 -7.83
CA ILE A 13 -12.19 0.70 -8.71
C ILE A 13 -12.92 -0.47 -8.02
N ARG A 14 -14.18 -0.68 -8.39
CA ARG A 14 -14.97 -1.81 -7.88
C ARG A 14 -14.33 -3.11 -8.35
N ALA A 15 -13.72 -3.86 -7.43
CA ALA A 15 -13.66 -5.30 -7.57
C ALA A 15 -15.13 -5.81 -7.55
N LYS A 16 -15.51 -6.64 -8.54
CA LYS A 16 -16.85 -7.25 -8.56
C LYS A 16 -17.08 -7.97 -7.24
N GLN A 17 -17.89 -7.38 -6.36
CA GLN A 17 -18.40 -8.06 -5.18
C GLN A 17 -19.27 -9.23 -5.66
N ARG A 18 -18.81 -10.46 -5.49
CA ARG A 18 -19.70 -11.61 -5.50
C ARG A 18 -20.73 -11.37 -4.39
N ARG A 19 -22.02 -11.27 -4.73
CA ARG A 19 -23.13 -11.31 -3.77
C ARG A 19 -22.99 -12.61 -3.01
N ARG A 20 -22.62 -12.54 -1.74
CA ARG A 20 -22.68 -13.68 -0.83
C ARG A 20 -24.11 -13.84 -0.37
N ALA A 21 -24.60 -15.10 -0.34
CA ALA A 21 -25.89 -15.46 0.24
C ALA A 21 -25.98 -14.95 1.68
N ALA A 22 -27.10 -14.35 2.02
CA ALA A 22 -27.41 -13.92 3.38
C ALA A 22 -27.49 -15.17 4.28
N GLY A 23 -26.69 -15.21 5.35
CA GLY A 23 -26.79 -16.25 6.38
C GLY A 23 -25.52 -17.04 6.72
N ALA A 24 -24.44 -16.97 5.95
CA ALA A 24 -23.18 -17.62 6.34
C ALA A 24 -22.43 -16.78 7.40
N PRO A 25 -21.93 -17.40 8.50
CA PRO A 25 -21.14 -16.69 9.49
C PRO A 25 -19.95 -16.01 8.83
N GLN A 26 -19.76 -14.73 9.06
CA GLN A 26 -18.63 -14.01 8.51
C GLN A 26 -17.33 -14.55 9.11
N PRO A 27 -16.36 -14.98 8.29
CA PRO A 27 -15.10 -15.47 8.81
C PRO A 27 -14.45 -14.37 9.67
N ALA A 28 -13.83 -14.77 10.78
CA ALA A 28 -13.15 -13.87 11.70
C ALA A 28 -12.21 -12.92 10.94
N PRO A 29 -12.14 -11.63 11.30
CA PRO A 29 -11.33 -10.65 10.60
C PRO A 29 -9.86 -11.07 10.58
N ARG A 30 -9.29 -11.22 9.38
CA ARG A 30 -7.89 -11.64 9.16
C ARG A 30 -6.95 -10.46 9.14
N THR A 31 -5.73 -10.65 9.63
CA THR A 31 -4.65 -9.68 9.43
C THR A 31 -4.18 -9.69 7.98
N ALA A 32 -3.68 -8.55 7.49
CA ALA A 32 -3.22 -8.34 6.13
C ALA A 32 -1.79 -7.80 6.08
N VAL A 33 -1.22 -7.74 4.88
CA VAL A 33 0.01 -7.00 4.58
C VAL A 33 -0.37 -5.84 3.68
N PHE A 34 -0.09 -4.63 4.16
CA PHE A 34 -0.24 -3.39 3.42
C PHE A 34 1.11 -2.97 2.85
N LEU A 35 1.20 -2.82 1.54
CA LEU A 35 2.41 -2.47 0.84
C LEU A 35 2.29 -1.08 0.21
N ASP A 36 3.34 -0.28 0.29
CA ASP A 36 3.48 0.82 -0.66
C ASP A 36 3.74 0.27 -2.07
N ARG A 37 3.55 1.09 -3.07
CA ARG A 37 3.78 0.72 -4.47
C ARG A 37 5.18 1.10 -4.92
N ASP A 38 5.47 2.40 -4.97
CA ASP A 38 6.72 2.94 -5.47
C ASP A 38 7.82 2.76 -4.41
N GLY A 39 9.01 2.33 -4.82
CA GLY A 39 10.10 1.98 -3.91
C GLY A 39 9.92 0.67 -3.12
N THR A 40 8.75 0.01 -3.16
CA THR A 40 8.46 -1.21 -2.40
C THR A 40 8.13 -2.41 -3.28
N ILE A 41 7.15 -2.28 -4.18
CA ILE A 41 6.75 -3.32 -5.16
C ILE A 41 7.37 -3.02 -6.52
N GLY A 42 7.39 -1.76 -6.90
CA GLY A 42 8.01 -1.25 -8.12
C GLY A 42 9.09 -0.25 -7.80
N GLU A 43 9.91 0.03 -8.79
CA GLU A 43 10.99 1.00 -8.68
C GLU A 43 10.45 2.39 -8.34
N GLU A 44 11.22 3.16 -7.54
CA GLU A 44 10.92 4.54 -7.23
C GLU A 44 11.41 5.42 -8.39
N MET A 45 10.48 6.09 -9.03
CA MET A 45 10.76 6.93 -10.21
C MET A 45 10.34 8.40 -9.98
N GLY A 46 10.13 8.80 -8.74
CA GLY A 46 9.55 10.10 -8.41
C GLY A 46 8.09 10.16 -8.85
N TYR A 47 7.81 11.01 -9.82
CA TYR A 47 6.48 11.07 -10.42
C TYR A 47 6.38 10.17 -11.65
N LEU A 48 5.60 9.11 -11.54
CA LEU A 48 5.36 8.15 -12.62
C LEU A 48 4.37 8.74 -13.63
N ASN A 49 4.88 9.46 -14.62
CA ASN A 49 4.10 10.19 -15.62
C ASN A 49 3.90 9.44 -16.94
N HIS A 50 4.39 8.20 -17.07
CA HIS A 50 4.21 7.36 -18.25
C HIS A 50 4.25 5.87 -17.90
N LEU A 51 3.41 5.03 -18.56
CA LEU A 51 3.32 3.59 -18.28
C LEU A 51 4.64 2.84 -18.46
N ARG A 52 5.46 3.24 -19.44
CA ARG A 52 6.75 2.57 -19.71
C ARG A 52 7.75 2.72 -18.57
N ARG A 53 7.58 3.73 -17.72
CA ARG A 53 8.43 3.96 -16.54
C ARG A 53 8.05 3.10 -15.34
N PHE A 54 6.97 2.34 -15.42
CA PHE A 54 6.55 1.46 -14.33
C PHE A 54 7.25 0.10 -14.44
N HIS A 55 8.20 -0.14 -13.58
CA HIS A 55 8.96 -1.38 -13.47
C HIS A 55 8.69 -2.05 -12.13
N LEU A 56 8.37 -3.35 -12.15
CA LEU A 56 8.29 -4.15 -10.94
C LEU A 56 9.69 -4.60 -10.54
N TYR A 57 9.97 -4.58 -9.24
CA TYR A 57 11.16 -5.28 -8.75
C TYR A 57 11.08 -6.78 -9.08
N PRO A 58 12.18 -7.42 -9.49
CA PRO A 58 12.18 -8.84 -9.90
C PRO A 58 11.65 -9.79 -8.82
N PHE A 59 11.86 -9.47 -7.56
CA PHE A 59 11.42 -10.27 -6.41
C PHE A 59 9.94 -10.05 -6.04
N ALA A 60 9.31 -8.97 -6.49
CA ALA A 60 8.02 -8.52 -5.96
C ALA A 60 6.89 -9.55 -6.15
N ALA A 61 6.74 -10.07 -7.36
CA ALA A 61 5.68 -11.04 -7.64
C ALA A 61 5.85 -12.34 -6.84
N ARG A 62 7.09 -12.86 -6.75
CA ARG A 62 7.39 -14.06 -5.95
C ARG A 62 7.11 -13.83 -4.47
N ALA A 63 7.48 -12.68 -3.93
CA ALA A 63 7.24 -12.31 -2.55
C ALA A 63 5.73 -12.26 -2.23
N ILE A 64 4.94 -11.56 -3.05
CA ILE A 64 3.48 -11.47 -2.90
C ILE A 64 2.83 -12.85 -3.03
N ARG A 65 3.25 -13.68 -3.99
CA ARG A 65 2.73 -15.04 -4.17
C ARG A 65 2.94 -15.91 -2.92
N ARG A 66 4.07 -15.75 -2.23
CA ARG A 66 4.33 -16.49 -0.97
C ARG A 66 3.36 -16.11 0.14
N LEU A 67 3.00 -14.82 0.27
CA LEU A 67 1.94 -14.37 1.18
C LEU A 67 0.58 -14.97 0.79
N ASN A 68 0.25 -14.93 -0.50
CA ASN A 68 -1.02 -15.49 -1.01
C ASN A 68 -1.17 -16.98 -0.73
N ARG A 69 -0.08 -17.78 -0.87
CA ARG A 69 -0.08 -19.22 -0.54
C ARG A 69 -0.39 -19.50 0.93
N ARG A 70 -0.14 -18.55 1.82
CA ARG A 70 -0.47 -18.61 3.25
C ARG A 70 -1.82 -17.96 3.59
N GLY A 71 -2.64 -17.68 2.56
CA GLY A 71 -3.95 -17.06 2.74
C GLY A 71 -3.90 -15.62 3.27
N ILE A 72 -2.74 -14.95 3.21
CA ILE A 72 -2.57 -13.60 3.73
C ILE A 72 -3.00 -12.60 2.66
N PRO A 73 -4.01 -11.76 2.92
CA PRO A 73 -4.41 -10.68 2.02
C PRO A 73 -3.28 -9.67 1.84
N VAL A 74 -3.00 -9.30 0.59
CA VAL A 74 -2.01 -8.25 0.27
C VAL A 74 -2.76 -7.07 -0.35
N ILE A 75 -2.53 -5.89 0.20
CA ILE A 75 -3.20 -4.64 -0.21
C ILE A 75 -2.14 -3.59 -0.50
N VAL A 76 -2.31 -2.88 -1.60
CA VAL A 76 -1.48 -1.73 -1.92
C VAL A 76 -2.12 -0.45 -1.40
N VAL A 77 -1.32 0.41 -0.76
CA VAL A 77 -1.71 1.75 -0.30
C VAL A 77 -0.66 2.76 -0.74
N THR A 78 -1.00 3.67 -1.64
CA THR A 78 -0.02 4.57 -2.26
C THR A 78 -0.50 6.01 -2.35
N ASN A 79 0.41 6.98 -2.16
CA ASN A 79 0.16 8.40 -2.41
C ASN A 79 0.50 8.75 -3.85
N GLN A 80 -0.43 9.34 -4.58
CA GLN A 80 -0.29 9.72 -5.98
C GLN A 80 -0.58 11.21 -6.20
N SER A 81 0.12 12.07 -5.47
CA SER A 81 -0.12 13.51 -5.46
C SER A 81 0.20 14.24 -6.78
N GLY A 82 0.85 13.57 -7.72
CA GLY A 82 1.04 14.10 -9.06
C GLY A 82 -0.27 14.42 -9.78
N VAL A 83 -1.37 13.74 -9.39
CA VAL A 83 -2.73 14.05 -9.89
C VAL A 83 -3.18 15.44 -9.47
N ALA A 84 -3.17 15.73 -8.15
CA ALA A 84 -3.56 17.04 -7.64
C ALA A 84 -2.61 18.16 -8.08
N ARG A 85 -1.35 17.81 -8.43
CA ARG A 85 -0.36 18.76 -8.96
C ARG A 85 -0.46 18.99 -10.47
N GLY A 86 -1.36 18.28 -11.16
CA GLY A 86 -1.50 18.39 -12.62
C GLY A 86 -0.36 17.74 -13.42
N PHE A 87 0.52 16.95 -12.81
CA PHE A 87 1.67 16.35 -13.50
C PHE A 87 1.25 15.21 -14.42
N PHE A 88 0.13 14.57 -14.15
CA PHE A 88 -0.50 13.54 -14.97
C PHE A 88 -1.96 13.32 -14.56
N PRO A 89 -2.80 12.86 -15.51
CA PRO A 89 -4.20 12.59 -15.22
C PRO A 89 -4.36 11.36 -14.34
N GLU A 90 -5.40 11.34 -13.51
CA GLU A 90 -5.72 10.20 -12.65
C GLU A 90 -5.96 8.90 -13.44
N ALA A 91 -6.40 9.03 -14.70
CA ALA A 91 -6.52 7.89 -15.62
C ALA A 91 -5.21 7.13 -15.79
N LEU A 92 -4.05 7.80 -15.75
CA LEU A 92 -2.74 7.15 -15.79
C LEU A 92 -2.50 6.31 -14.55
N VAL A 93 -2.83 6.80 -13.36
CA VAL A 93 -2.72 6.03 -12.11
C VAL A 93 -3.52 4.73 -12.20
N ARG A 94 -4.76 4.81 -12.68
CA ARG A 94 -5.61 3.64 -12.90
C ARG A 94 -5.03 2.67 -13.93
N ARG A 95 -4.39 3.18 -14.99
CA ARG A 95 -3.71 2.34 -16.00
C ARG A 95 -2.49 1.63 -15.41
N VAL A 96 -1.68 2.32 -14.61
CA VAL A 96 -0.54 1.73 -13.89
C VAL A 96 -1.02 0.61 -12.94
N HIS A 97 -2.09 0.83 -12.19
CA HIS A 97 -2.64 -0.17 -11.28
C HIS A 97 -3.19 -1.40 -12.03
N ARG A 98 -3.82 -1.23 -13.20
CA ARG A 98 -4.21 -2.36 -14.06
C ARG A 98 -2.99 -3.14 -14.56
N LEU A 99 -1.95 -2.44 -14.99
CA LEU A 99 -0.69 -3.05 -15.43
C LEU A 99 -0.02 -3.83 -14.31
N LEU A 100 0.06 -3.25 -13.10
CA LEU A 100 0.55 -3.92 -11.89
C LEU A 100 -0.21 -5.22 -11.63
N GLN A 101 -1.55 -5.16 -11.60
CA GLN A 101 -2.38 -6.36 -11.38
C GLN A 101 -2.18 -7.40 -12.48
N LYS A 102 -2.09 -6.99 -13.76
CA LYS A 102 -1.84 -7.90 -14.90
C LYS A 102 -0.51 -8.63 -14.72
N ARG A 103 0.59 -7.89 -14.45
CA ARG A 103 1.93 -8.47 -14.28
C ARG A 103 2.00 -9.41 -13.08
N LEU A 104 1.40 -9.03 -11.94
CA LEU A 104 1.35 -9.89 -10.76
C LEU A 104 0.56 -11.17 -11.01
N ARG A 105 -0.62 -11.09 -11.67
CA ARG A 105 -1.44 -12.27 -12.00
C ARG A 105 -0.71 -13.22 -12.94
N ALA A 106 -0.01 -12.71 -13.94
CA ALA A 106 0.80 -13.51 -14.85
C ALA A 106 1.88 -14.31 -14.11
N ALA A 107 2.40 -13.77 -12.99
CA ALA A 107 3.37 -14.46 -12.12
C ALA A 107 2.71 -15.24 -10.96
N GLY A 108 1.40 -15.46 -10.98
CA GLY A 108 0.65 -16.20 -9.97
C GLY A 108 0.46 -15.47 -8.64
N ALA A 109 0.69 -14.16 -8.60
CA ALA A 109 0.49 -13.31 -7.43
C ALA A 109 -0.80 -12.50 -7.54
N ARG A 110 -1.45 -12.20 -6.39
CA ARG A 110 -2.72 -11.48 -6.36
C ARG A 110 -2.72 -10.40 -5.28
N LEU A 111 -3.33 -9.27 -5.60
CA LEU A 111 -3.65 -8.21 -4.63
C LEU A 111 -5.13 -8.31 -4.29
N ALA A 112 -5.47 -8.20 -3.00
CA ALA A 112 -6.85 -8.11 -2.54
C ALA A 112 -7.46 -6.75 -2.89
N GLY A 113 -6.66 -5.68 -2.88
CA GLY A 113 -7.08 -4.34 -3.26
C GLY A 113 -5.91 -3.40 -3.53
N ILE A 114 -6.21 -2.29 -4.20
CA ILE A 114 -5.29 -1.16 -4.38
C ILE A 114 -6.04 0.11 -4.01
N TYR A 115 -5.48 0.86 -3.07
CA TYR A 115 -6.01 2.13 -2.59
C TYR A 115 -4.96 3.21 -2.83
N TYR A 116 -5.40 4.35 -3.34
CA TYR A 116 -4.49 5.46 -3.59
C TYR A 116 -5.11 6.79 -3.17
N CYS A 117 -4.24 7.73 -2.82
CA CYS A 117 -4.60 9.10 -2.52
C CYS A 117 -4.10 10.00 -3.64
N PRO A 118 -4.98 10.64 -4.43
CA PRO A 118 -4.60 11.56 -5.49
C PRO A 118 -4.24 12.97 -4.98
N HIS A 119 -4.50 13.24 -3.71
CA HIS A 119 -4.42 14.57 -3.11
C HIS A 119 -2.99 14.97 -2.75
N GLN A 120 -2.71 16.26 -2.74
CA GLN A 120 -1.50 16.84 -2.17
C GLN A 120 -1.68 17.15 -0.67
N LYS A 121 -0.61 17.62 -0.01
CA LYS A 121 -0.62 17.83 1.44
C LYS A 121 -1.59 18.93 1.88
N SER A 122 -1.69 20.00 1.10
CA SER A 122 -2.59 21.14 1.35
C SER A 122 -4.08 20.81 1.27
N ASP A 123 -4.46 19.68 0.64
CA ASP A 123 -5.86 19.29 0.50
C ASP A 123 -6.44 18.68 1.80
N HIS A 124 -5.64 18.52 2.82
CA HIS A 124 -6.02 18.05 4.16
C HIS A 124 -6.92 16.80 4.19
N CYS A 125 -6.93 16.00 3.13
CA CYS A 125 -7.78 14.80 2.99
C CYS A 125 -7.50 13.76 4.09
N ALA A 126 -8.45 12.84 4.31
CA ALA A 126 -8.29 11.75 5.28
C ALA A 126 -7.48 10.55 4.75
N CYS A 127 -7.31 10.43 3.42
CA CYS A 127 -6.71 9.25 2.79
C CYS A 127 -5.17 9.31 2.68
N ARG A 128 -4.57 10.51 2.59
CA ARG A 128 -3.13 10.66 2.35
C ARG A 128 -2.30 10.12 3.53
N LYS A 129 -1.37 9.19 3.24
CA LYS A 129 -0.36 8.72 4.21
C LYS A 129 0.44 9.92 4.76
N PRO A 130 0.72 9.99 6.09
CA PRO A 130 0.54 8.95 7.11
C PRO A 130 -0.83 8.95 7.81
N LYS A 131 -1.88 9.51 7.23
CA LYS A 131 -3.24 9.29 7.73
C LYS A 131 -3.71 7.88 7.37
N THR A 132 -4.59 7.29 8.19
CA THR A 132 -4.96 5.88 8.10
C THR A 132 -6.22 5.61 7.28
N GLY A 133 -6.72 6.61 6.53
CA GLY A 133 -7.99 6.49 5.79
C GLY A 133 -8.02 5.33 4.81
N MET A 134 -6.96 5.15 4.01
CA MET A 134 -6.87 4.02 3.06
C MET A 134 -6.83 2.66 3.79
N LEU A 135 -6.11 2.55 4.92
CA LEU A 135 -6.06 1.31 5.70
C LEU A 135 -7.44 0.95 6.26
N ARG A 136 -8.14 1.95 6.83
CA ARG A 136 -9.49 1.76 7.39
C ARG A 136 -10.52 1.41 6.31
N GLN A 137 -10.41 2.02 5.13
CA GLN A 137 -11.25 1.69 3.98
C GLN A 137 -11.04 0.25 3.55
N ALA A 138 -9.80 -0.16 3.35
CA ALA A 138 -9.46 -1.54 2.99
C ALA A 138 -9.94 -2.54 4.04
N ALA A 139 -9.78 -2.22 5.33
CA ALA A 139 -10.21 -3.07 6.43
C ALA A 139 -11.72 -3.32 6.40
N ARG A 140 -12.52 -2.29 6.13
CA ARG A 140 -13.99 -2.44 6.00
C ARG A 140 -14.38 -3.26 4.78
N GLU A 141 -13.78 -2.98 3.61
CA GLU A 141 -14.14 -3.62 2.35
C GLU A 141 -13.74 -5.10 2.27
N HIS A 142 -12.69 -5.49 2.99
CA HIS A 142 -12.15 -6.85 2.97
C HIS A 142 -12.31 -7.61 4.30
N ALA A 143 -13.07 -7.08 5.26
CA ALA A 143 -13.24 -7.66 6.60
C ALA A 143 -11.87 -7.97 7.25
N LEU A 144 -10.98 -6.97 7.34
CA LEU A 144 -9.63 -7.14 7.87
C LEU A 144 -9.50 -6.52 9.26
N ARG A 145 -8.64 -7.14 10.06
CA ARG A 145 -8.18 -6.60 11.34
C ARG A 145 -6.86 -5.86 11.11
N LEU A 146 -6.84 -4.54 11.38
CA LEU A 146 -5.62 -3.73 11.26
C LEU A 146 -4.60 -4.06 12.36
N ALA A 147 -5.08 -4.28 13.57
CA ALA A 147 -4.22 -4.69 14.69
C ALA A 147 -3.52 -6.02 14.35
N GLY A 148 -2.19 -6.05 14.46
CA GLY A 148 -1.36 -7.20 14.11
C GLY A 148 -1.12 -7.39 12.61
N SER A 149 -1.70 -6.54 11.72
CA SER A 149 -1.34 -6.46 10.31
C SER A 149 0.06 -5.87 10.14
N TRP A 150 0.64 -5.99 8.94
CA TRP A 150 1.93 -5.42 8.62
C TRP A 150 1.80 -4.27 7.61
N ILE A 151 2.59 -3.21 7.81
CA ILE A 151 2.77 -2.12 6.86
C ILE A 151 4.23 -2.16 6.40
N VAL A 152 4.44 -2.27 5.10
CA VAL A 152 5.77 -2.32 4.47
C VAL A 152 5.90 -1.16 3.51
N SER A 153 6.93 -0.36 3.67
CA SER A 153 7.23 0.80 2.82
C SER A 153 8.73 1.08 2.82
N ASP A 154 9.19 1.72 1.77
CA ASP A 154 10.53 2.31 1.67
C ASP A 154 10.61 3.70 2.33
N ARG A 155 9.48 4.28 2.75
CA ARG A 155 9.41 5.60 3.39
C ARG A 155 9.05 5.47 4.85
N TYR A 156 9.91 5.97 5.74
CA TYR A 156 9.60 6.03 7.16
C TYR A 156 8.31 6.80 7.47
N SER A 157 8.05 7.89 6.75
CA SER A 157 6.84 8.68 6.92
C SER A 157 5.55 7.86 6.83
N ASP A 158 5.54 6.84 5.98
CA ASP A 158 4.38 5.96 5.79
C ASP A 158 4.21 5.00 6.98
N LEU A 159 5.32 4.52 7.52
CA LEU A 159 5.31 3.59 8.67
C LEU A 159 4.71 4.22 9.92
N ARG A 160 4.65 5.55 10.00
CA ARG A 160 3.96 6.29 11.07
C ARG A 160 2.46 5.98 11.16
N MET A 161 1.88 5.31 10.16
CA MET A 161 0.52 4.78 10.24
C MET A 161 0.40 3.59 11.21
N ALA A 162 1.46 2.79 11.35
CA ALA A 162 1.41 1.51 12.06
C ALA A 162 0.96 1.64 13.53
N PRO A 163 1.56 2.49 14.37
CA PRO A 163 1.14 2.63 15.76
C PRO A 163 -0.31 3.12 15.90
N ARG A 164 -0.81 3.92 14.94
CA ARG A 164 -2.17 4.47 14.97
C ARG A 164 -3.28 3.43 14.77
N VAL A 165 -2.91 2.26 14.27
CA VAL A 165 -3.82 1.14 14.00
C VAL A 165 -3.35 -0.17 14.65
N ARG A 166 -2.36 -0.10 15.56
CA ARG A 166 -1.74 -1.25 16.23
C ARG A 166 -1.19 -2.30 15.24
N ALA A 167 -0.76 -1.85 14.06
CA ALA A 167 -0.07 -2.67 13.09
C ALA A 167 1.43 -2.72 13.38
N ARG A 168 2.12 -3.68 12.78
CA ARG A 168 3.58 -3.78 12.74
C ARG A 168 4.13 -3.09 11.49
N SER A 169 5.39 -2.68 11.53
CA SER A 169 6.02 -1.89 10.48
C SER A 169 7.34 -2.50 10.01
N ILE A 170 7.56 -2.50 8.70
CA ILE A 170 8.83 -2.88 8.09
C ILE A 170 9.28 -1.80 7.14
N LEU A 171 10.49 -1.27 7.35
CA LEU A 171 11.18 -0.45 6.37
C LEU A 171 11.94 -1.37 5.42
N VAL A 172 11.74 -1.21 4.11
CA VAL A 172 12.57 -1.83 3.08
C VAL A 172 13.60 -0.81 2.59
N LYS A 173 14.85 -1.24 2.35
CA LYS A 173 15.95 -0.36 1.91
C LYS A 173 15.97 -0.12 0.40
N THR A 174 14.98 -0.60 -0.34
CA THR A 174 14.73 -0.20 -1.72
C THR A 174 14.21 1.24 -1.78
N GLY A 175 14.10 1.80 -2.97
CA GLY A 175 13.63 3.18 -3.15
C GLY A 175 14.38 4.19 -2.29
N TYR A 176 13.65 4.96 -1.51
CA TYR A 176 14.24 5.93 -0.57
C TYR A 176 14.71 5.30 0.74
N GLY A 177 14.38 4.04 1.03
CA GLY A 177 14.51 3.48 2.37
C GLY A 177 15.95 3.36 2.87
N ARG A 178 16.93 3.16 1.99
CA ARG A 178 18.35 3.17 2.37
C ARG A 178 18.76 4.55 2.87
N GLY A 179 18.40 5.60 2.14
CA GLY A 179 18.70 6.98 2.51
C GLY A 179 17.94 7.39 3.78
N ASP A 180 16.63 7.14 3.85
CA ASP A 180 15.83 7.42 5.05
C ASP A 180 16.46 6.76 6.30
N TYR A 181 16.88 5.49 6.20
CA TYR A 181 17.51 4.78 7.31
C TYR A 181 18.89 5.33 7.66
N GLN A 182 19.73 5.56 6.67
CA GLN A 182 21.11 6.00 6.89
C GLN A 182 21.17 7.38 7.55
N TRP A 183 20.38 8.33 7.04
CA TRP A 183 20.51 9.72 7.41
C TRP A 183 19.55 10.18 8.50
N HIS A 184 18.36 9.53 8.60
CA HIS A 184 17.27 10.04 9.44
C HIS A 184 16.90 9.13 10.61
N ARG A 185 17.37 7.86 10.70
CA ARG A 185 16.93 6.91 11.75
C ARG A 185 17.10 7.43 13.18
N LYS A 186 18.12 8.25 13.44
CA LYS A 186 18.39 8.79 14.78
C LYS A 186 17.35 9.83 15.23
N THR A 187 16.66 10.48 14.28
CA THR A 187 15.63 11.49 14.56
C THR A 187 14.22 10.93 14.59
N TRP A 188 14.06 9.64 14.33
CA TRP A 188 12.74 9.03 14.33
C TRP A 188 12.19 8.85 15.75
N PRO A 189 10.96 9.34 16.03
CA PRO A 189 10.36 9.21 17.36
C PRO A 189 10.07 7.76 17.76
N ARG A 190 9.99 6.86 16.79
CA ARG A 190 9.81 5.42 16.97
C ARG A 190 10.49 4.68 15.83
N GLN A 191 11.29 3.67 16.16
CA GLN A 191 11.90 2.82 15.14
C GLN A 191 10.86 1.88 14.52
N PRO A 192 11.01 1.51 13.23
CA PRO A 192 10.24 0.42 12.64
C PRO A 192 10.46 -0.89 13.39
N ASP A 193 9.46 -1.77 13.42
CA ASP A 193 9.63 -3.09 14.07
C ASP A 193 10.71 -3.93 13.39
N ARG A 194 10.94 -3.71 12.10
CA ARG A 194 12.06 -4.31 11.35
C ARG A 194 12.54 -3.37 10.24
N VAL A 195 13.82 -3.50 9.90
CA VAL A 195 14.45 -2.89 8.72
C VAL A 195 15.11 -4.02 7.94
N VAL A 196 14.82 -4.11 6.64
CA VAL A 196 15.29 -5.21 5.77
C VAL A 196 15.67 -4.68 4.39
N GLU A 197 16.36 -5.48 3.59
CA GLU A 197 16.86 -5.02 2.29
C GLU A 197 15.73 -4.75 1.29
N ASP A 198 14.74 -5.66 1.19
CA ASP A 198 13.69 -5.61 0.17
C ASP A 198 12.39 -6.28 0.64
N LEU A 199 11.39 -6.31 -0.25
CA LEU A 199 10.12 -6.96 0.02
C LEU A 199 10.25 -8.49 0.20
N ALA A 200 11.23 -9.14 -0.43
CA ALA A 200 11.41 -10.59 -0.25
C ALA A 200 11.89 -10.90 1.18
N ALA A 201 12.82 -10.11 1.69
CA ALA A 201 13.25 -10.17 3.09
C ALA A 201 12.12 -9.80 4.06
N ALA A 202 11.31 -8.79 3.75
CA ALA A 202 10.14 -8.43 4.55
C ALA A 202 9.14 -9.59 4.66
N VAL A 203 8.86 -10.28 3.55
CA VAL A 203 7.97 -11.45 3.54
C VAL A 203 8.55 -12.60 4.37
N ASN A 204 9.87 -12.82 4.39
CA ASN A 204 10.49 -13.81 5.28
C ASN A 204 10.20 -13.51 6.76
N VAL A 205 10.35 -12.24 7.18
CA VAL A 205 10.03 -11.79 8.55
C VAL A 205 8.56 -12.04 8.86
N ILE A 206 7.64 -11.63 7.98
CA ILE A 206 6.20 -11.76 8.17
C ILE A 206 5.80 -13.24 8.33
N LEU A 207 6.33 -14.13 7.49
CA LEU A 207 5.99 -15.54 7.51
C LEU A 207 6.55 -16.27 8.74
N ARG A 208 7.73 -15.86 9.23
CA ARG A 208 8.32 -16.42 10.48
C ARG A 208 7.55 -15.98 11.73
N SER A 209 7.02 -14.77 11.75
CA SER A 209 6.27 -14.24 12.92
C SER A 209 4.88 -14.86 13.13
N ARG A 210 4.46 -15.76 12.26
CA ARG A 210 3.19 -16.50 12.33
C ARG A 210 3.35 -17.98 12.69
N ARG A 211 4.57 -18.40 12.94
CA ARG A 211 4.86 -19.71 13.55
C ARG A 211 4.82 -19.58 15.06
#